data_6e6a487cf3960fb9eb1807efebad3713
#
_entry.id   6e6a487cf3960fb9eb1807efebad3713
#
_cell.length_a   1.000
_cell.length_b   1.000
_cell.length_c   1.000
_cell.angle_alpha   90.00
_cell.angle_beta   90.00
_cell.angle_gamma   90.00
#
_symmetry.space_group_name_H-M   'P 1'
#
loop_
_entity.id
_entity.type
_entity.pdbx_description
1 polymer ?
#
loop_
_entity_poly.entity_id
_entity_poly.type
_entity_poly.pdbx_seq_one_letter_code
_entity_poly.pdbx_strand_id
1 'polypeptide(L)'
;MQVVIHDMNREEFQKIYEKLKNESTDKGIGKRNEKSKNGIENNEKEIIISNDSEIRNCTGCFCCWIKNPGRCILKDGYENLAKLYSKAEKIIIISKCCYGTYSPFVKNILDRSIPYLLPFFKIKNKEMHHTIRYKKSFYFDVYFYGENIPNEEKEIAKSMIKANCINLNVTNFNISFLETIN
;
A
#
# COMPACT_ATOMS: atom_id res chain seq x y z
N MET A 1 1.75 -6.10 11.90
CA MET A 1 0.88 -4.93 11.68
C MET A 1 0.50 -4.86 10.20
N GLN A 2 -0.77 -4.61 9.92
CA GLN A 2 -1.31 -4.47 8.56
C GLN A 2 -1.70 -3.02 8.30
N VAL A 3 -1.46 -2.54 7.07
CA VAL A 3 -1.87 -1.21 6.60
C VAL A 3 -2.82 -1.40 5.43
N VAL A 4 -3.98 -0.77 5.49
CA VAL A 4 -4.98 -0.80 4.42
C VAL A 4 -5.17 0.61 3.90
N ILE A 5 -5.09 0.80 2.60
CA ILE A 5 -5.25 2.09 1.92
C ILE A 5 -6.40 1.92 0.92
N HIS A 6 -7.44 2.75 1.03
CA HIS A 6 -8.58 2.67 0.11
C HIS A 6 -9.17 4.05 -0.20
N ASP A 7 -9.85 4.14 -1.34
CA ASP A 7 -10.56 5.32 -1.83
C ASP A 7 -12.08 5.10 -1.96
N MET A 8 -12.58 4.00 -1.41
CA MET A 8 -14.01 3.67 -1.39
C MET A 8 -14.76 4.45 -0.32
N ASN A 9 -16.07 4.60 -0.49
CA ASN A 9 -16.90 5.03 0.61
C ASN A 9 -16.92 3.95 1.72
N ARG A 10 -17.30 4.35 2.93
CA ARG A 10 -17.20 3.51 4.13
C ARG A 10 -18.02 2.23 4.05
N GLU A 11 -19.21 2.28 3.49
CA GLU A 11 -20.11 1.13 3.43
C GLU A 11 -19.62 0.08 2.42
N GLU A 12 -19.20 0.51 1.23
CA GLU A 12 -18.64 -0.35 0.20
C GLU A 12 -17.33 -0.98 0.68
N PHE A 13 -16.48 -0.18 1.32
CA PHE A 13 -15.23 -0.66 1.88
C PHE A 13 -15.46 -1.80 2.89
N GLN A 14 -16.37 -1.62 3.84
CA GLN A 14 -16.65 -2.64 4.84
C GLN A 14 -17.08 -3.96 4.20
N LYS A 15 -18.03 -3.92 3.26
CA LYS A 15 -18.51 -5.13 2.56
C LYS A 15 -17.39 -5.86 1.83
N ILE A 16 -16.59 -5.12 1.04
CA ILE A 16 -15.51 -5.71 0.24
C ILE A 16 -14.41 -6.24 1.15
N TYR A 17 -14.04 -5.47 2.16
CA TYR A 17 -12.93 -5.82 3.02
C TYR A 17 -13.21 -7.05 3.89
N GLU A 18 -14.42 -7.19 4.40
CA GLU A 18 -14.85 -8.42 5.10
C GLU A 18 -14.82 -9.64 4.18
N LYS A 19 -15.28 -9.50 2.92
CA LYS A 19 -15.19 -10.57 1.93
C LYS A 19 -13.74 -10.99 1.68
N LEU A 20 -12.82 -10.03 1.49
CA LEU A 20 -11.39 -10.29 1.29
C LEU A 20 -10.74 -10.97 2.51
N LYS A 21 -11.14 -10.59 3.72
CA LYS A 21 -10.68 -11.26 4.96
C LYS A 21 -11.10 -12.73 5.00
N ASN A 22 -12.35 -13.02 4.68
CA ASN A 22 -12.88 -14.39 4.69
C ASN A 22 -12.21 -15.27 3.63
N GLU A 23 -12.00 -14.77 2.41
CA GLU A 23 -11.30 -15.49 1.35
C GLU A 23 -9.81 -15.77 1.68
N SER A 24 -9.20 -14.90 2.49
CA SER A 24 -7.80 -15.07 2.93
C SER A 24 -7.67 -16.13 4.02
N THR A 25 -8.70 -16.36 4.83
CA THR A 25 -8.70 -17.42 5.87
C THR A 25 -8.85 -18.82 5.25
N ASP A 26 -9.54 -18.96 4.14
CA ASP A 26 -9.70 -20.27 3.43
C ASP A 26 -8.43 -20.70 2.69
N LYS A 27 -7.54 -19.78 2.33
CA LYS A 27 -6.29 -20.09 1.61
C LYS A 27 -5.09 -20.43 2.52
N GLY A 28 -5.33 -20.79 3.78
CA GLY A 28 -4.34 -21.50 4.60
C GLY A 28 -3.07 -20.72 4.93
N ILE A 29 -3.13 -19.40 5.06
CA ILE A 29 -2.06 -18.66 5.72
C ILE A 29 -2.26 -18.85 7.24
N GLY A 30 -1.46 -19.78 7.77
CA GLY A 30 -1.60 -20.33 9.10
C GLY A 30 -1.77 -19.25 10.17
N LYS A 31 -2.86 -19.38 10.91
CA LYS A 31 -3.02 -18.82 12.23
C LYS A 31 -1.88 -19.38 13.10
N ARG A 32 -0.82 -18.63 13.32
CA ARG A 32 0.01 -18.84 14.49
C ARG A 32 -0.78 -18.31 15.71
N ASN A 33 -1.60 -19.18 16.24
CA ASN A 33 -2.14 -19.01 17.57
C ASN A 33 -1.00 -19.19 18.58
N GLU A 34 -0.26 -18.14 18.86
CA GLU A 34 0.50 -18.06 20.08
C GLU A 34 -0.49 -17.74 21.20
N LYS A 35 -0.92 -18.76 21.91
CA LYS A 35 -1.60 -18.62 23.18
C LYS A 35 -0.65 -17.95 24.15
N SER A 36 -0.74 -16.63 24.26
CA SER A 36 -0.15 -15.89 25.35
C SER A 36 -0.82 -16.31 26.64
N LYS A 37 -0.02 -16.73 27.62
CA LYS A 37 -0.45 -17.18 28.97
C LYS A 37 -1.07 -16.08 29.82
N ASN A 38 -1.33 -14.89 29.32
CA ASN A 38 -1.80 -13.71 30.06
C ASN A 38 -3.04 -13.04 29.48
N GLY A 39 -3.93 -13.76 28.80
CA GLY A 39 -5.29 -13.26 28.52
C GLY A 39 -5.42 -11.96 27.70
N ILE A 40 -4.37 -11.48 27.06
CA ILE A 40 -4.41 -10.35 26.14
C ILE A 40 -4.49 -10.92 24.72
N GLU A 41 -5.67 -10.89 24.12
CA GLU A 41 -5.82 -11.08 22.68
C GLU A 41 -5.05 -9.94 22.00
N ASN A 42 -3.90 -10.25 21.40
CA ASN A 42 -3.21 -9.35 20.49
C ASN A 42 -4.03 -9.28 19.19
N ASN A 43 -4.96 -8.36 19.12
CA ASN A 43 -5.50 -7.92 17.86
C ASN A 43 -4.33 -7.38 17.05
N GLU A 44 -4.03 -8.02 15.93
CA GLU A 44 -3.06 -7.51 14.95
C GLU A 44 -3.42 -6.06 14.67
N LYS A 45 -2.51 -5.14 15.01
CA LYS A 45 -2.78 -3.72 14.93
C LYS A 45 -2.93 -3.34 13.46
N GLU A 46 -4.17 -3.15 13.04
CA GLU A 46 -4.55 -2.73 11.69
C GLU A 46 -4.65 -1.21 11.64
N ILE A 47 -4.12 -0.61 10.59
CA ILE A 47 -4.24 0.83 10.32
C ILE A 47 -4.90 1.00 8.97
N ILE A 48 -6.04 1.70 8.96
CA ILE A 48 -6.80 2.00 7.75
C ILE A 48 -6.57 3.46 7.39
N ILE A 49 -6.26 3.71 6.12
CA ILE A 49 -6.10 5.03 5.52
C ILE A 49 -7.17 5.16 4.43
N SER A 50 -8.11 6.06 4.64
CA SER A 50 -9.22 6.35 3.73
C SER A 50 -9.14 7.78 3.19
N ASN A 51 -9.92 8.06 2.15
CA ASN A 51 -10.04 9.40 1.57
C ASN A 51 -10.97 10.35 2.38
N ASP A 52 -11.37 9.97 3.58
CA ASP A 52 -12.20 10.80 4.46
C ASP A 52 -11.45 12.03 5.00
N SER A 53 -10.13 12.02 4.93
CA SER A 53 -9.29 13.13 5.34
C SER A 53 -8.48 13.71 4.18
N GLU A 54 -8.36 15.03 4.15
CA GLU A 54 -7.56 15.71 3.13
C GLU A 54 -6.07 15.42 3.29
N ILE A 55 -5.47 14.84 2.27
CA ILE A 55 -4.02 14.73 2.14
C ILE A 55 -3.52 15.75 1.14
N ARG A 56 -2.53 16.56 1.52
CA ARG A 56 -1.88 17.48 0.58
C ARG A 56 -1.04 16.73 -0.45
N ASN A 57 -1.02 17.22 -1.66
CA ASN A 57 -0.20 16.64 -2.73
C ASN A 57 1.29 16.78 -2.44
N CYS A 58 2.07 15.77 -2.86
CA CYS A 58 3.52 15.85 -2.81
C CYS A 58 4.01 17.01 -3.70
N THR A 59 4.78 17.94 -3.11
CA THR A 59 5.30 19.11 -3.82
C THR A 59 6.66 18.87 -4.48
N GLY A 60 7.21 17.65 -4.38
CA GLY A 60 8.53 17.31 -4.93
C GLY A 60 9.69 18.10 -4.29
N CYS A 61 9.53 18.62 -3.07
CA CYS A 61 10.54 19.46 -2.42
C CYS A 61 11.77 18.71 -1.92
N PHE A 62 11.76 17.39 -1.91
CA PHE A 62 12.83 16.50 -1.40
C PHE A 62 13.30 16.75 0.03
N CYS A 63 12.59 17.59 0.80
CA CYS A 63 12.92 17.86 2.20
C CYS A 63 12.92 16.56 3.05
N CYS A 64 12.13 15.57 2.67
CA CYS A 64 12.08 14.27 3.29
C CYS A 64 13.35 13.40 3.08
N TRP A 65 14.26 13.83 2.22
CA TRP A 65 15.59 13.25 2.04
C TRP A 65 16.69 14.12 2.64
N ILE A 66 16.54 15.44 2.58
CA ILE A 66 17.60 16.41 2.91
C ILE A 66 17.44 16.98 4.33
N LYS A 67 16.27 17.59 4.63
CA LYS A 67 16.04 18.29 5.90
C LYS A 67 15.47 17.40 7.01
N ASN A 68 14.54 16.50 6.63
CA ASN A 68 13.85 15.60 7.55
C ASN A 68 13.94 14.14 7.03
N PRO A 69 15.09 13.48 7.08
CA PRO A 69 15.26 12.16 6.50
C PRO A 69 14.24 11.14 7.01
N GLY A 70 13.46 10.56 6.09
CA GLY A 70 12.42 9.58 6.42
C GLY A 70 11.06 10.14 6.80
N ARG A 71 10.88 11.48 6.79
CA ARG A 71 9.62 12.12 7.17
C ARG A 71 9.25 13.26 6.21
N CYS A 72 7.97 13.32 5.78
CA CYS A 72 7.50 14.44 4.97
C CYS A 72 7.43 15.74 5.79
N ILE A 73 7.69 16.87 5.14
CA ILE A 73 7.64 18.18 5.78
C ILE A 73 6.20 18.72 5.92
N LEU A 74 5.28 18.26 5.07
CA LEU A 74 3.88 18.68 5.11
C LEU A 74 3.21 18.10 6.36
N LYS A 75 2.63 18.98 7.19
CA LYS A 75 1.96 18.61 8.44
C LYS A 75 0.45 18.50 8.19
N ASP A 76 0.00 17.31 7.88
CA ASP A 76 -1.39 16.98 7.58
C ASP A 76 -1.79 15.57 8.07
N GLY A 77 -1.02 15.01 9.01
CA GLY A 77 -1.25 13.66 9.56
C GLY A 77 -0.57 12.54 8.77
N TYR A 78 -0.07 12.81 7.55
CA TYR A 78 0.55 11.81 6.66
C TYR A 78 2.08 11.91 6.60
N GLU A 79 2.71 12.62 7.53
CA GLU A 79 4.17 12.85 7.50
C GLU A 79 4.98 11.57 7.68
N ASN A 80 4.41 10.58 8.36
CA ASN A 80 5.11 9.39 8.82
C ASN A 80 4.82 8.13 7.98
N LEU A 81 4.29 8.26 6.75
CA LEU A 81 3.96 7.11 5.88
C LEU A 81 5.15 6.15 5.70
N ALA A 82 6.36 6.67 5.49
CA ALA A 82 7.56 5.84 5.37
C ALA A 82 7.84 4.99 6.62
N LYS A 83 7.68 5.58 7.81
CA LYS A 83 7.82 4.87 9.08
C LYS A 83 6.69 3.86 9.29
N LEU A 84 5.48 4.17 8.82
CA LEU A 84 4.34 3.26 8.85
C LEU A 84 4.65 2.01 7.99
N TYR A 85 5.08 2.22 6.75
CA TYR A 85 5.44 1.13 5.83
C TYR A 85 6.58 0.26 6.39
N SER A 86 7.58 0.86 7.04
CA SER A 86 8.69 0.10 7.64
C SER A 86 8.27 -0.86 8.75
N LYS A 87 7.13 -0.62 9.38
CA LYS A 87 6.56 -1.47 10.43
C LYS A 87 5.54 -2.47 9.91
N ALA A 88 5.04 -2.26 8.69
CA ALA A 88 4.04 -3.13 8.10
C ALA A 88 4.62 -4.52 7.79
N GLU A 89 3.82 -5.54 7.98
CA GLU A 89 4.04 -6.90 7.48
C GLU A 89 3.26 -7.11 6.18
N LYS A 90 2.14 -6.39 6.07
CA LYS A 90 1.29 -6.42 4.91
C LYS A 90 0.74 -5.02 4.62
N ILE A 91 0.77 -4.62 3.36
CA ILE A 91 0.09 -3.43 2.85
C ILE A 91 -0.95 -3.88 1.83
N ILE A 92 -2.19 -3.47 2.05
CA ILE A 92 -3.32 -3.74 1.15
C ILE A 92 -3.75 -2.41 0.54
N ILE A 93 -3.86 -2.37 -0.77
CA ILE A 93 -4.43 -1.25 -1.51
C ILE A 93 -5.74 -1.70 -2.15
N ILE A 94 -6.81 -0.94 -1.93
CA ILE A 94 -8.08 -1.10 -2.64
C ILE A 94 -8.36 0.23 -3.34
N SER A 95 -8.19 0.26 -4.66
CA SER A 95 -8.23 1.48 -5.44
C SER A 95 -9.13 1.38 -6.65
N LYS A 96 -9.86 2.44 -6.96
CA LYS A 96 -10.47 2.57 -8.28
C LYS A 96 -9.38 2.48 -9.34
N CYS A 97 -9.64 1.67 -10.38
CA CYS A 97 -8.78 1.65 -11.56
C CYS A 97 -9.02 2.90 -12.39
N CYS A 98 -8.00 3.70 -12.58
CA CYS A 98 -8.06 4.92 -13.38
C CYS A 98 -7.02 4.81 -14.50
N TYR A 99 -7.46 4.51 -15.72
CA TYR A 99 -6.58 4.34 -16.87
C TYR A 99 -5.42 3.36 -16.64
N GLY A 100 -5.69 2.25 -15.96
CA GLY A 100 -4.68 1.25 -15.61
C GLY A 100 -3.75 1.67 -14.47
N THR A 101 -4.13 2.67 -13.66
CA THR A 101 -3.36 3.09 -12.49
C THR A 101 -4.26 3.30 -11.27
N TYR A 102 -3.68 3.72 -10.16
CA TYR A 102 -4.39 4.06 -8.94
C TYR A 102 -5.25 5.31 -9.09
N SER A 103 -6.24 5.44 -8.22
CA SER A 103 -6.95 6.71 -8.05
C SER A 103 -6.02 7.84 -7.59
N PRO A 104 -6.41 9.10 -7.78
CA PRO A 104 -5.60 10.25 -7.35
C PRO A 104 -5.24 10.22 -5.87
N PHE A 105 -6.16 9.80 -5.00
CA PHE A 105 -5.91 9.69 -3.57
C PHE A 105 -4.84 8.67 -3.25
N VAL A 106 -5.01 7.43 -3.73
CA VAL A 106 -4.06 6.34 -3.50
C VAL A 106 -2.69 6.67 -4.09
N LYS A 107 -2.67 7.25 -5.30
CA LYS A 107 -1.45 7.71 -5.95
C LYS A 107 -0.71 8.74 -5.07
N ASN A 108 -1.43 9.70 -4.50
CA ASN A 108 -0.85 10.71 -3.63
C ASN A 108 -0.28 10.10 -2.32
N ILE A 109 -0.94 9.12 -1.72
CA ILE A 109 -0.38 8.37 -0.58
C ILE A 109 0.96 7.72 -0.95
N LEU A 110 1.04 7.10 -2.13
CA LEU A 110 2.28 6.48 -2.61
C LEU A 110 3.37 7.53 -2.89
N ASP A 111 3.05 8.66 -3.51
CA ASP A 111 3.99 9.76 -3.72
C ASP A 111 4.52 10.34 -2.41
N ARG A 112 3.65 10.45 -1.40
CA ARG A 112 4.00 10.92 -0.06
C ARG A 112 4.78 9.89 0.75
N SER A 113 4.82 8.62 0.31
CA SER A 113 5.63 7.56 0.92
C SER A 113 7.07 7.50 0.40
N ILE A 114 7.48 8.38 -0.53
CA ILE A 114 8.84 8.41 -1.11
C ILE A 114 9.96 8.43 -0.05
N PRO A 115 9.80 8.98 1.17
CA PRO A 115 10.80 8.89 2.24
C PRO A 115 11.14 7.45 2.67
N TYR A 116 10.35 6.45 2.26
CA TYR A 116 10.66 5.03 2.44
C TYR A 116 11.92 4.61 1.67
N LEU A 117 12.23 5.34 0.60
CA LEU A 117 13.43 5.19 -0.21
C LEU A 117 14.51 6.19 0.21
N LEU A 118 15.74 5.93 -0.18
CA LEU A 118 16.88 6.84 -0.04
C LEU A 118 17.12 7.60 -1.36
N PRO A 119 17.76 8.76 -1.32
CA PRO A 119 18.12 9.49 -2.53
C PRO A 119 19.24 8.82 -3.36
N PHE A 120 19.83 7.76 -2.84
CA PHE A 120 20.92 7.04 -3.51
C PHE A 120 20.38 6.02 -4.52
N PHE A 121 21.10 5.82 -5.60
CA PHE A 121 20.72 4.91 -6.67
C PHE A 121 21.49 3.59 -6.62
N LYS A 122 20.88 2.56 -7.18
CA LYS A 122 21.51 1.28 -7.49
C LYS A 122 20.96 0.74 -8.80
N ILE A 123 21.77 -0.06 -9.49
CA ILE A 123 21.31 -0.79 -10.68
C ILE A 123 20.71 -2.13 -10.23
N LYS A 124 19.49 -2.42 -10.67
CA LYS A 124 18.78 -3.69 -10.46
C LYS A 124 18.11 -4.07 -11.79
N ASN A 125 18.37 -5.27 -12.28
CA ASN A 125 17.81 -5.76 -13.56
C ASN A 125 18.08 -4.82 -14.75
N LYS A 126 19.26 -4.21 -14.81
CA LYS A 126 19.69 -3.20 -15.81
C LYS A 126 18.91 -1.86 -15.75
N GLU A 127 18.13 -1.63 -14.72
CA GLU A 127 17.40 -0.39 -14.48
C GLU A 127 17.94 0.32 -13.24
N MET A 128 17.81 1.65 -13.24
CA MET A 128 18.24 2.48 -12.12
C MET A 128 17.09 2.62 -11.11
N HIS A 129 17.33 2.24 -9.86
CA HIS A 129 16.38 2.30 -8.77
C HIS A 129 16.94 3.01 -7.56
N HIS A 130 16.09 3.62 -6.76
CA HIS A 130 16.48 4.12 -5.44
C HIS A 130 16.81 2.97 -4.49
N THR A 131 17.77 3.20 -3.60
CA THR A 131 18.06 2.28 -2.50
C THR A 131 16.99 2.39 -1.41
N ILE A 132 16.83 1.33 -0.64
CA ILE A 132 15.81 1.25 0.40
C ILE A 132 16.36 1.79 1.71
N ARG A 133 15.56 2.58 2.42
CA ARG A 133 15.92 3.07 3.76
C ARG A 133 15.78 1.98 4.82
N TYR A 134 14.78 1.11 4.70
CA TYR A 134 14.45 0.09 5.69
C TYR A 134 14.68 -1.31 5.13
N LYS A 135 15.31 -2.19 5.92
CA LYS A 135 15.64 -3.55 5.47
C LYS A 135 14.46 -4.52 5.40
N LYS A 136 13.39 -4.22 6.17
CA LYS A 136 12.19 -5.07 6.24
C LYS A 136 11.38 -4.91 4.96
N SER A 137 10.98 -6.03 4.37
CA SER A 137 9.99 -6.09 3.29
C SER A 137 8.61 -6.40 3.87
N PHE A 138 7.56 -6.23 3.07
CA PHE A 138 6.17 -6.52 3.41
C PHE A 138 5.47 -7.26 2.26
N TYR A 139 4.34 -7.89 2.57
CA TYR A 139 3.42 -8.41 1.55
C TYR A 139 2.62 -7.25 0.96
N PHE A 140 2.44 -7.23 -0.37
CA PHE A 140 1.78 -6.13 -1.06
C PHE A 140 0.62 -6.64 -1.91
N ASP A 141 -0.60 -6.46 -1.42
CA ASP A 141 -1.81 -6.86 -2.14
C ASP A 141 -2.51 -5.64 -2.70
N VAL A 142 -2.82 -5.67 -3.99
CA VAL A 142 -3.52 -4.60 -4.69
C VAL A 142 -4.79 -5.13 -5.32
N TYR A 143 -5.90 -4.53 -4.96
CA TYR A 143 -7.23 -4.79 -5.48
C TYR A 143 -7.70 -3.56 -6.24
N PHE A 144 -7.83 -3.69 -7.54
CA PHE A 144 -8.46 -2.66 -8.37
C PHE A 144 -9.93 -2.94 -8.51
N TYR A 145 -10.76 -1.90 -8.40
CA TYR A 145 -12.19 -1.98 -8.69
C TYR A 145 -12.59 -0.97 -9.75
N GLY A 146 -13.68 -1.24 -10.45
CA GLY A 146 -14.24 -0.38 -11.50
C GLY A 146 -15.19 -1.15 -12.39
N GLU A 147 -16.08 -0.43 -13.08
CA GLU A 147 -17.00 -1.02 -14.04
C GLU A 147 -16.27 -1.33 -15.35
N ASN A 148 -16.34 -2.58 -15.81
CA ASN A 148 -15.84 -3.00 -17.12
C ASN A 148 -14.41 -2.55 -17.43
N ILE A 149 -13.47 -2.75 -16.49
CA ILE A 149 -12.06 -2.39 -16.68
C ILE A 149 -11.53 -3.12 -17.94
N PRO A 150 -11.09 -2.39 -18.99
CA PRO A 150 -10.58 -2.99 -20.22
C PRO A 150 -9.33 -3.86 -19.96
N ASN A 151 -9.10 -4.86 -20.81
CA ASN A 151 -7.93 -5.73 -20.64
C ASN A 151 -6.62 -4.97 -20.79
N GLU A 152 -6.56 -3.96 -21.64
CA GLU A 152 -5.42 -3.08 -21.82
C GLU A 152 -5.07 -2.35 -20.51
N GLU A 153 -6.07 -1.82 -19.80
CA GLU A 153 -5.87 -1.18 -18.51
C GLU A 153 -5.42 -2.17 -17.43
N LYS A 154 -5.96 -3.40 -17.46
CA LYS A 154 -5.52 -4.46 -16.53
C LYS A 154 -4.04 -4.81 -16.74
N GLU A 155 -3.57 -4.86 -17.97
CA GLU A 155 -2.14 -5.14 -18.27
C GLU A 155 -1.25 -3.95 -17.87
N ILE A 156 -1.68 -2.71 -18.09
CA ILE A 156 -0.98 -1.51 -17.62
C ILE A 156 -0.86 -1.56 -16.08
N ALA A 157 -1.97 -1.82 -15.39
CA ALA A 157 -1.98 -1.92 -13.93
C ALA A 157 -1.02 -3.00 -13.40
N LYS A 158 -1.04 -4.20 -13.99
CA LYS A 158 -0.12 -5.28 -13.63
C LYS A 158 1.35 -4.88 -13.81
N SER A 159 1.65 -4.22 -14.93
CA SER A 159 3.01 -3.74 -15.22
C SER A 159 3.46 -2.68 -14.22
N MET A 160 2.61 -1.71 -13.92
CA MET A 160 2.88 -0.66 -12.93
C MET A 160 3.11 -1.24 -11.52
N ILE A 161 2.27 -2.19 -11.07
CA ILE A 161 2.44 -2.81 -9.75
C ILE A 161 3.77 -3.57 -9.67
N LYS A 162 4.14 -4.30 -10.71
CA LYS A 162 5.45 -4.97 -10.77
C LYS A 162 6.60 -3.98 -10.62
N ALA A 163 6.54 -2.84 -11.33
CA ALA A 163 7.54 -1.77 -11.20
C ALA A 163 7.58 -1.18 -9.78
N ASN A 164 6.42 -0.93 -9.18
CA ASN A 164 6.33 -0.47 -7.79
C ASN A 164 6.92 -1.48 -6.80
N CYS A 165 6.67 -2.78 -6.99
CA CYS A 165 7.27 -3.83 -6.17
C CYS A 165 8.80 -3.85 -6.26
N ILE A 166 9.37 -3.64 -7.45
CA ILE A 166 10.82 -3.52 -7.63
C ILE A 166 11.36 -2.33 -6.85
N ASN A 167 10.72 -1.16 -6.96
CA ASN A 167 11.10 0.06 -6.26
C ASN A 167 11.01 -0.08 -4.73
N LEU A 168 9.94 -0.70 -4.23
CA LEU A 168 9.70 -0.89 -2.80
C LEU A 168 10.41 -2.13 -2.23
N ASN A 169 11.13 -2.88 -3.08
CA ASN A 169 11.79 -4.16 -2.74
C ASN A 169 10.83 -5.21 -2.15
N VAL A 170 9.65 -5.28 -2.72
CA VAL A 170 8.64 -6.27 -2.38
C VAL A 170 8.81 -7.48 -3.30
N THR A 171 8.85 -8.67 -2.72
CA THR A 171 8.95 -9.93 -3.46
C THR A 171 7.64 -10.69 -3.51
N ASN A 172 6.80 -10.50 -2.50
CA ASN A 172 5.51 -11.18 -2.36
C ASN A 172 4.38 -10.18 -2.57
N PHE A 173 3.68 -10.29 -3.68
CA PHE A 173 2.57 -9.41 -4.02
C PHE A 173 1.47 -10.15 -4.77
N ASN A 174 0.26 -9.60 -4.68
CA ASN A 174 -0.90 -10.07 -5.43
C ASN A 174 -1.60 -8.88 -6.11
N ILE A 175 -2.20 -9.14 -7.27
CA ILE A 175 -2.97 -8.14 -8.02
C ILE A 175 -4.30 -8.78 -8.40
N SER A 176 -5.39 -8.16 -8.01
CA SER A 176 -6.74 -8.63 -8.32
C SER A 176 -7.61 -7.49 -8.84
N PHE A 177 -8.56 -7.83 -9.69
CA PHE A 177 -9.56 -6.90 -10.21
C PHE A 177 -10.93 -7.35 -9.66
N LEU A 178 -11.55 -6.47 -8.89
CA LEU A 178 -12.86 -6.70 -8.30
C LEU A 178 -13.92 -6.19 -9.28
N GLU A 179 -14.88 -7.03 -9.61
CA GLU A 179 -16.09 -6.57 -10.25
C GLU A 179 -16.87 -5.71 -9.25
N THR A 180 -17.41 -4.59 -9.72
CA THR A 180 -18.22 -3.70 -8.85
C THR A 180 -19.38 -4.52 -8.29
N ILE A 181 -19.49 -4.55 -6.98
CA ILE A 181 -20.63 -5.18 -6.30
C ILE A 181 -21.78 -4.17 -6.41
N ASN A 182 -22.71 -4.44 -7.32
CA ASN A 182 -24.01 -3.76 -7.34
C ASN A 182 -24.84 -4.16 -6.12
#